data_498dcf4080f19355364c629e72342b8a
#
_entry.id   498dcf4080f19355364c629e72342b8a
#
_cell.length_a   1.000
_cell.length_b   1.000
_cell.length_c   1.000
_cell.angle_alpha   90.00
_cell.angle_beta   90.00
_cell.angle_gamma   90.00
#
_symmetry.space_group_name_H-M   'P 1'
#
loop_
_entity.id
_entity.type
_entity.pdbx_description
1 polymer ?
#
loop_
_entity_poly.entity_id
_entity_poly.type
_entity_poly.pdbx_seq_one_letter_code
_entity_poly.pdbx_strand_id
1 'polypeptide(L)'
;MTESVDQYDQVATAFADVEAVISFVRENLEWPSFKDLLGDLRGRRVLDVGCGEGSFTRRIKQLGAAQVVGTDLSPGMIALARQAEARNPQGIAYEVQDLASMPHQGEFDVVTAIHVLHYADTRETMQTMAKTMHANLKPGGRLVVLSANADSSEESETAAGFRTYRPENPREGDKFKVAVRTTPPTEIEVHHWPTTTIVDVLHTAGFTNVDWSLVKPSDSVAPADRERAARCAKNPTSLTITATKP
;
A
#
# COMPACT_ATOMS: atom_id res chain seq x y z
N MET A 1 -13.01 -9.52 9.17
CA MET A 1 -13.10 -9.40 7.69
C MET A 1 -14.29 -8.58 7.21
N THR A 2 -15.51 -8.71 7.76
CA THR A 2 -16.67 -7.85 7.40
C THR A 2 -16.42 -6.37 7.74
N GLU A 3 -15.83 -6.04 8.88
CA GLU A 3 -15.58 -4.66 9.30
C GLU A 3 -14.64 -3.88 8.35
N SER A 4 -13.62 -4.52 7.78
CA SER A 4 -12.71 -3.85 6.84
C SER A 4 -13.33 -3.60 5.46
N VAL A 5 -14.25 -4.44 4.99
CA VAL A 5 -15.01 -4.21 3.76
C VAL A 5 -15.91 -2.99 3.94
N ASP A 6 -16.70 -2.96 5.02
CA ASP A 6 -17.63 -1.85 5.30
C ASP A 6 -16.89 -0.51 5.45
N GLN A 7 -15.70 -0.52 6.06
CA GLN A 7 -14.86 0.66 6.21
C GLN A 7 -14.44 1.25 4.86
N TYR A 8 -13.95 0.41 3.92
CA TYR A 8 -13.48 0.89 2.62
C TYR A 8 -14.60 1.21 1.64
N ASP A 9 -15.76 0.60 1.75
CA ASP A 9 -16.94 1.02 1.01
C ASP A 9 -17.43 2.41 1.46
N GLN A 10 -17.27 2.75 2.76
CA GLN A 10 -17.49 4.12 3.24
C GLN A 10 -16.43 5.09 2.74
N VAL A 11 -15.14 4.70 2.78
CA VAL A 11 -14.03 5.50 2.22
C VAL A 11 -14.25 5.75 0.73
N ALA A 12 -14.75 4.76 -0.04
CA ALA A 12 -15.04 4.93 -1.47
C ALA A 12 -16.00 6.08 -1.75
N THR A 13 -16.96 6.36 -0.87
CA THR A 13 -17.90 7.49 -1.02
C THR A 13 -17.25 8.85 -0.75
N ALA A 14 -16.24 8.90 0.14
CA ALA A 14 -15.49 10.12 0.49
C ALA A 14 -14.13 10.20 -0.21
N PHE A 15 -13.88 9.31 -1.18
CA PHE A 15 -12.54 9.08 -1.73
C PHE A 15 -11.91 10.35 -2.32
N ALA A 16 -12.66 11.21 -2.99
CA ALA A 16 -12.15 12.45 -3.57
C ALA A 16 -11.57 13.40 -2.50
N ASP A 17 -12.23 13.51 -1.35
CA ASP A 17 -11.78 14.35 -0.24
C ASP A 17 -10.54 13.74 0.44
N VAL A 18 -10.52 12.41 0.61
CA VAL A 18 -9.36 11.69 1.13
C VAL A 18 -8.17 11.87 0.20
N GLU A 19 -8.35 11.67 -1.11
CA GLU A 19 -7.29 11.84 -2.12
C GLU A 19 -6.72 13.26 -2.10
N ALA A 20 -7.56 14.28 -1.99
CA ALA A 20 -7.10 15.67 -1.90
C ALA A 20 -6.14 15.91 -0.73
N VAL A 21 -6.34 15.22 0.41
CA VAL A 21 -5.48 15.32 1.58
C VAL A 21 -4.18 14.55 1.41
N ILE A 22 -4.26 13.28 0.99
CA ILE A 22 -3.11 12.36 0.96
C ILE A 22 -2.24 12.52 -0.29
N SER A 23 -2.75 13.18 -1.34
CA SER A 23 -2.04 13.36 -2.62
C SER A 23 -0.65 13.96 -2.44
N PHE A 24 -0.49 14.90 -1.51
CA PHE A 24 0.81 15.53 -1.27
C PHE A 24 1.90 14.50 -0.91
N VAL A 25 1.64 13.66 0.08
CA VAL A 25 2.60 12.61 0.51
C VAL A 25 2.77 11.57 -0.58
N ARG A 26 1.68 11.16 -1.20
CA ARG A 26 1.67 10.19 -2.29
C ARG A 26 2.53 10.63 -3.47
N GLU A 27 2.41 11.90 -3.91
CA GLU A 27 3.16 12.40 -5.06
C GLU A 27 4.62 12.73 -4.75
N ASN A 28 4.89 13.23 -3.55
CA ASN A 28 6.19 13.81 -3.24
C ASN A 28 7.14 12.87 -2.48
N LEU A 29 6.62 11.83 -1.80
CA LEU A 29 7.42 10.89 -1.03
C LEU A 29 7.15 9.42 -1.43
N GLU A 30 5.89 8.98 -1.40
CA GLU A 30 5.55 7.57 -1.54
C GLU A 30 5.80 7.04 -2.97
N TRP A 31 5.17 7.66 -3.96
CA TRP A 31 5.32 7.22 -5.35
C TRP A 31 6.76 7.28 -5.84
N PRO A 32 7.52 8.35 -5.63
CA PRO A 32 8.93 8.38 -6.04
C PRO A 32 9.75 7.26 -5.41
N SER A 33 9.65 7.08 -4.07
CA SER A 33 10.39 6.04 -3.35
C SER A 33 9.97 4.63 -3.78
N PHE A 34 8.69 4.39 -4.01
CA PHE A 34 8.15 3.11 -4.44
C PHE A 34 8.52 2.78 -5.89
N LYS A 35 8.37 3.75 -6.80
CA LYS A 35 8.67 3.60 -8.23
C LYS A 35 10.10 3.11 -8.47
N ASP A 36 11.08 3.67 -7.74
CA ASP A 36 12.50 3.34 -7.93
C ASP A 36 12.78 1.86 -7.59
N LEU A 37 11.97 1.24 -6.73
CA LEU A 37 12.09 -0.17 -6.34
C LEU A 37 11.43 -1.13 -7.33
N LEU A 38 10.53 -0.67 -8.17
CA LEU A 38 9.87 -1.52 -9.18
C LEU A 38 10.83 -2.01 -10.25
N GLY A 39 11.88 -1.24 -10.57
CA GLY A 39 12.82 -1.52 -11.64
C GLY A 39 12.16 -1.49 -13.03
N ASP A 40 12.73 -2.20 -14.00
CA ASP A 40 12.20 -2.27 -15.36
C ASP A 40 10.99 -3.21 -15.43
N LEU A 41 9.83 -2.65 -15.71
CA LEU A 41 8.56 -3.37 -15.85
C LEU A 41 8.20 -3.72 -17.31
N ARG A 42 9.01 -3.34 -18.29
CA ARG A 42 8.72 -3.64 -19.70
C ARG A 42 8.63 -5.15 -19.93
N GLY A 43 7.50 -5.57 -20.49
CA GLY A 43 7.22 -6.99 -20.73
C GLY A 43 6.86 -7.80 -19.47
N ARG A 44 6.81 -7.20 -18.29
CA ARG A 44 6.54 -7.88 -17.02
C ARG A 44 5.05 -8.00 -16.74
N ARG A 45 4.71 -9.06 -16.01
CA ARG A 45 3.38 -9.27 -15.42
C ARG A 45 3.40 -8.82 -13.96
N VAL A 46 2.47 -7.96 -13.59
CA VAL A 46 2.37 -7.39 -12.23
C VAL A 46 1.02 -7.72 -11.63
N LEU A 47 1.02 -8.17 -10.37
CA LEU A 47 -0.16 -8.30 -9.53
C LEU A 47 -0.09 -7.22 -8.43
N ASP A 48 -1.09 -6.36 -8.37
CA ASP A 48 -1.22 -5.31 -7.35
C ASP A 48 -2.32 -5.72 -6.37
N VAL A 49 -1.93 -6.15 -5.17
CA VAL A 49 -2.87 -6.61 -4.15
C VAL A 49 -3.25 -5.47 -3.21
N GLY A 50 -4.56 -5.36 -2.88
CA GLY A 50 -5.09 -4.20 -2.17
C GLY A 50 -4.97 -2.93 -3.01
N CYS A 51 -5.34 -3.02 -4.30
CA CYS A 51 -5.11 -1.96 -5.28
C CYS A 51 -5.97 -0.70 -5.06
N GLY A 52 -6.96 -0.75 -4.19
CA GLY A 52 -7.92 0.33 -3.96
C GLY A 52 -8.61 0.74 -5.26
N GLU A 53 -8.72 2.04 -5.49
CA GLU A 53 -9.27 2.63 -6.72
C GLU A 53 -8.31 2.58 -7.93
N GLY A 54 -7.16 1.91 -7.78
CA GLY A 54 -6.21 1.63 -8.86
C GLY A 54 -5.25 2.76 -9.24
N SER A 55 -5.03 3.77 -8.40
CA SER A 55 -4.10 4.88 -8.71
C SER A 55 -2.68 4.37 -8.97
N PHE A 56 -2.12 3.60 -8.03
CA PHE A 56 -0.80 3.01 -8.22
C PHE A 56 -0.79 1.96 -9.33
N THR A 57 -1.83 1.14 -9.44
CA THR A 57 -1.99 0.13 -10.48
C THR A 57 -1.86 0.72 -11.88
N ARG A 58 -2.53 1.85 -12.13
CA ARG A 58 -2.46 2.58 -13.41
C ARG A 58 -1.07 3.16 -13.67
N ARG A 59 -0.41 3.69 -12.63
CA ARG A 59 0.98 4.18 -12.74
C ARG A 59 1.97 3.05 -13.04
N ILE A 60 1.80 1.89 -12.40
CA ILE A 60 2.59 0.68 -12.68
C ILE A 60 2.42 0.26 -14.14
N LYS A 61 1.18 0.27 -14.66
CA LYS A 61 0.92 -0.01 -16.08
C LYS A 61 1.62 0.97 -17.01
N GLN A 62 1.63 2.26 -16.68
CA GLN A 62 2.30 3.32 -17.44
C GLN A 62 3.83 3.18 -17.47
N LEU A 63 4.43 2.45 -16.54
CA LEU A 63 5.85 2.11 -16.57
C LEU A 63 6.19 0.99 -17.57
N GLY A 64 5.21 0.52 -18.36
CA GLY A 64 5.42 -0.43 -19.45
C GLY A 64 5.15 -1.90 -19.12
N ALA A 65 4.51 -2.18 -17.97
CA ALA A 65 4.11 -3.55 -17.63
C ALA A 65 3.20 -4.14 -18.73
N ALA A 66 3.52 -5.35 -19.20
CA ALA A 66 2.75 -6.01 -20.26
C ALA A 66 1.33 -6.36 -19.78
N GLN A 67 1.23 -6.87 -18.56
CA GLN A 67 -0.03 -7.20 -17.92
C GLN A 67 -0.03 -6.66 -16.49
N VAL A 68 -1.14 -6.06 -16.07
CA VAL A 68 -1.37 -5.68 -14.67
C VAL A 68 -2.74 -6.20 -14.26
N VAL A 69 -2.79 -6.84 -13.10
CA VAL A 69 -4.01 -7.25 -12.43
C VAL A 69 -4.05 -6.55 -11.08
N GLY A 70 -5.12 -5.84 -10.78
CA GLY A 70 -5.37 -5.22 -9.48
C GLY A 70 -6.45 -6.01 -8.72
N THR A 71 -6.20 -6.32 -7.46
CA THR A 71 -7.19 -6.98 -6.59
C THR A 71 -7.40 -6.17 -5.32
N ASP A 72 -8.64 -6.10 -4.85
CA ASP A 72 -9.00 -5.45 -3.59
C ASP A 72 -10.18 -6.15 -2.94
N LEU A 73 -10.25 -6.10 -1.61
CA LEU A 73 -11.34 -6.69 -0.85
C LEU A 73 -12.65 -5.91 -1.00
N SER A 74 -12.59 -4.58 -1.19
CA SER A 74 -13.74 -3.68 -1.29
C SER A 74 -14.34 -3.68 -2.69
N PRO A 75 -15.61 -4.10 -2.87
CA PRO A 75 -16.34 -3.94 -4.13
C PRO A 75 -16.45 -2.48 -4.56
N GLY A 76 -16.60 -1.54 -3.60
CA GLY A 76 -16.68 -0.11 -3.86
C GLY A 76 -15.38 0.43 -4.47
N MET A 77 -14.22 0.07 -3.94
CA MET A 77 -12.93 0.44 -4.49
C MET A 77 -12.70 -0.14 -5.89
N ILE A 78 -13.03 -1.41 -6.10
CA ILE A 78 -12.94 -2.04 -7.44
C ILE A 78 -13.89 -1.39 -8.44
N ALA A 79 -15.07 -0.96 -8.01
CA ALA A 79 -15.99 -0.21 -8.89
C ALA A 79 -15.37 1.12 -9.35
N LEU A 80 -14.71 1.87 -8.45
CA LEU A 80 -13.98 3.10 -8.79
C LEU A 80 -12.82 2.81 -9.75
N ALA A 81 -12.03 1.76 -9.49
CA ALA A 81 -10.92 1.35 -10.36
C ALA A 81 -11.40 1.01 -11.78
N ARG A 82 -12.47 0.20 -11.89
CA ARG A 82 -13.08 -0.14 -13.19
C ARG A 82 -13.67 1.07 -13.90
N GLN A 83 -14.26 2.00 -13.16
CA GLN A 83 -14.77 3.24 -13.73
C GLN A 83 -13.66 4.13 -14.30
N ALA A 84 -12.51 4.20 -13.59
CA ALA A 84 -11.33 4.92 -14.09
C ALA A 84 -10.73 4.23 -15.33
N GLU A 85 -10.68 2.90 -15.36
CA GLU A 85 -10.24 2.10 -16.50
C GLU A 85 -11.17 2.29 -17.71
N ALA A 86 -12.48 2.32 -17.50
CA ALA A 86 -13.45 2.57 -18.57
C ALA A 86 -13.30 3.98 -19.20
N ARG A 87 -12.93 4.99 -18.39
CA ARG A 87 -12.70 6.36 -18.88
C ARG A 87 -11.36 6.51 -19.63
N ASN A 88 -10.34 5.80 -19.22
CA ASN A 88 -9.01 5.82 -19.82
C ASN A 88 -8.43 4.40 -19.86
N PRO A 89 -8.82 3.58 -20.87
CA PRO A 89 -8.44 2.19 -20.95
C PRO A 89 -6.94 1.97 -21.08
N GLN A 90 -6.35 1.18 -20.19
CA GLN A 90 -4.95 0.77 -20.21
C GLN A 90 -4.78 -0.76 -20.32
N GLY A 91 -5.89 -1.51 -20.33
CA GLY A 91 -5.91 -2.97 -20.37
C GLY A 91 -5.59 -3.60 -19.01
N ILE A 92 -6.02 -2.96 -17.90
CA ILE A 92 -5.86 -3.47 -16.55
C ILE A 92 -7.10 -4.27 -16.15
N ALA A 93 -6.89 -5.47 -15.61
CA ALA A 93 -7.96 -6.26 -14.99
C ALA A 93 -8.08 -5.91 -13.51
N TYR A 94 -9.33 -5.70 -13.03
CA TYR A 94 -9.60 -5.42 -11.63
C TYR A 94 -10.60 -6.45 -11.07
N GLU A 95 -10.27 -7.07 -9.93
CA GLU A 95 -11.04 -8.14 -9.34
C GLU A 95 -11.28 -7.92 -7.84
N VAL A 96 -12.49 -8.25 -7.36
CA VAL A 96 -12.78 -8.28 -5.92
C VAL A 96 -12.21 -9.57 -5.36
N GLN A 97 -11.18 -9.47 -4.51
CA GLN A 97 -10.51 -10.61 -3.92
C GLN A 97 -9.99 -10.26 -2.52
N ASP A 98 -10.12 -11.19 -1.60
CA ASP A 98 -9.48 -11.11 -0.28
C ASP A 98 -8.07 -11.74 -0.37
N LEU A 99 -7.03 -10.94 -0.12
CA LEU A 99 -5.65 -11.38 -0.15
C LEU A 99 -5.37 -12.58 0.77
N ALA A 100 -6.07 -12.69 1.89
CA ALA A 100 -5.90 -13.80 2.82
C ALA A 100 -6.47 -15.13 2.29
N SER A 101 -7.39 -15.10 1.31
CA SER A 101 -8.09 -16.28 0.80
C SER A 101 -8.12 -16.39 -0.73
N MET A 102 -7.54 -15.42 -1.45
CA MET A 102 -7.61 -15.43 -2.90
C MET A 102 -6.87 -16.65 -3.49
N PRO A 103 -7.42 -17.25 -4.56
CA PRO A 103 -6.74 -18.35 -5.24
C PRO A 103 -5.48 -17.88 -5.96
N HIS A 104 -4.65 -18.83 -6.37
CA HIS A 104 -3.49 -18.55 -7.21
C HIS A 104 -3.94 -17.95 -8.55
N GLN A 105 -3.56 -16.70 -8.79
CA GLN A 105 -3.93 -15.91 -9.97
C GLN A 105 -3.00 -16.16 -11.16
N GLY A 106 -1.89 -16.83 -10.94
CA GLY A 106 -0.87 -17.09 -11.94
C GLY A 106 0.53 -16.74 -11.45
N GLU A 107 1.48 -16.80 -12.34
CA GLU A 107 2.87 -16.49 -12.04
C GLU A 107 3.21 -15.07 -12.52
N PHE A 108 3.48 -14.17 -11.57
CA PHE A 108 3.82 -12.78 -11.82
C PHE A 108 5.33 -12.53 -11.64
N ASP A 109 5.87 -11.58 -12.39
CA ASP A 109 7.25 -11.14 -12.23
C ASP A 109 7.42 -10.23 -11.01
N VAL A 110 6.36 -9.44 -10.72
CA VAL A 110 6.31 -8.54 -9.57
C VAL A 110 4.94 -8.63 -8.91
N VAL A 111 4.93 -8.68 -7.58
CA VAL A 111 3.74 -8.45 -6.75
C VAL A 111 3.94 -7.15 -6.01
N THR A 112 2.93 -6.29 -6.00
CA THR A 112 2.92 -5.04 -5.23
C THR A 112 1.84 -5.08 -4.16
N ALA A 113 2.12 -4.48 -3.00
CA ALA A 113 1.17 -4.33 -1.90
C ALA A 113 1.34 -2.94 -1.28
N ILE A 114 0.34 -2.07 -1.48
CA ILE A 114 0.41 -0.68 -1.08
C ILE A 114 -0.59 -0.43 0.05
N HIS A 115 -0.10 -0.17 1.26
CA HIS A 115 -0.91 0.07 2.46
C HIS A 115 -1.91 -1.06 2.77
N VAL A 116 -1.46 -2.33 2.70
CA VAL A 116 -2.32 -3.52 2.86
C VAL A 116 -2.04 -4.26 4.16
N LEU A 117 -0.76 -4.47 4.52
CA LEU A 117 -0.38 -5.41 5.59
C LEU A 117 -0.87 -4.98 6.98
N HIS A 118 -1.05 -3.68 7.23
CA HIS A 118 -1.56 -3.17 8.50
C HIS A 118 -3.06 -3.39 8.72
N TYR A 119 -3.77 -4.00 7.76
CA TYR A 119 -5.15 -4.48 7.96
C TYR A 119 -5.22 -5.92 8.46
N ALA A 120 -4.11 -6.63 8.52
CA ALA A 120 -4.07 -7.92 9.19
C ALA A 120 -4.36 -7.74 10.67
N ASP A 121 -5.39 -8.42 11.17
CA ASP A 121 -5.82 -8.37 12.57
C ASP A 121 -4.94 -9.23 13.49
N THR A 122 -4.27 -10.22 12.91
CA THR A 122 -3.33 -11.11 13.61
C THR A 122 -2.08 -11.36 12.78
N ARG A 123 -1.02 -11.82 13.44
CA ARG A 123 0.23 -12.23 12.78
C ARG A 123 -0.02 -13.39 11.80
N GLU A 124 -0.93 -14.32 12.14
CA GLU A 124 -1.32 -15.45 11.31
C GLU A 124 -2.02 -14.99 10.02
N THR A 125 -2.90 -14.00 10.12
CA THR A 125 -3.53 -13.38 8.95
C THR A 125 -2.47 -12.74 8.05
N MET A 126 -1.54 -11.97 8.59
CA MET A 126 -0.44 -11.37 7.84
C MET A 126 0.45 -12.44 7.18
N GLN A 127 0.74 -13.55 7.88
CA GLN A 127 1.47 -14.67 7.31
C GLN A 127 0.74 -15.31 6.13
N THR A 128 -0.58 -15.45 6.23
CA THR A 128 -1.41 -15.98 5.14
C THR A 128 -1.36 -15.05 3.94
N MET A 129 -1.51 -13.74 4.14
CA MET A 129 -1.35 -12.73 3.09
C MET A 129 0.04 -12.80 2.43
N ALA A 130 1.11 -12.90 3.22
CA ALA A 130 2.47 -13.02 2.72
C ALA A 130 2.69 -14.30 1.90
N LYS A 131 2.16 -15.45 2.35
CA LYS A 131 2.20 -16.71 1.60
C LYS A 131 1.45 -16.64 0.28
N THR A 132 0.32 -15.96 0.25
CA THR A 132 -0.48 -15.73 -0.97
C THR A 132 0.30 -14.88 -1.97
N MET A 133 0.94 -13.81 -1.52
CA MET A 133 1.82 -12.99 -2.38
C MET A 133 2.99 -13.82 -2.92
N HIS A 134 3.65 -14.61 -2.06
CA HIS A 134 4.74 -15.48 -2.46
C HIS A 134 4.29 -16.54 -3.48
N ALA A 135 3.13 -17.18 -3.28
CA ALA A 135 2.59 -18.18 -4.20
C ALA A 135 2.37 -17.62 -5.61
N ASN A 136 1.94 -16.38 -5.72
CA ASN A 136 1.66 -15.70 -6.99
C ASN A 136 2.91 -15.17 -7.73
N LEU A 137 4.10 -15.22 -7.14
CA LEU A 137 5.34 -14.86 -7.79
C LEU A 137 5.98 -16.05 -8.51
N LYS A 138 6.65 -15.79 -9.62
CA LYS A 138 7.60 -16.72 -10.24
C LYS A 138 8.83 -16.91 -9.35
N PRO A 139 9.59 -18.02 -9.47
CA PRO A 139 10.96 -18.07 -8.97
C PRO A 139 11.79 -16.88 -9.49
N GLY A 140 12.52 -16.21 -8.62
CA GLY A 140 13.23 -14.97 -8.92
C GLY A 140 12.35 -13.72 -9.03
N GLY A 141 11.02 -13.85 -8.82
CA GLY A 141 10.09 -12.73 -8.83
C GLY A 141 10.23 -11.86 -7.57
N ARG A 142 9.80 -10.59 -7.67
CA ARG A 142 9.95 -9.59 -6.60
C ARG A 142 8.64 -9.19 -5.98
N LEU A 143 8.67 -9.03 -4.66
CA LEU A 143 7.66 -8.33 -3.89
C LEU A 143 8.14 -6.89 -3.64
N VAL A 144 7.28 -5.91 -3.87
CA VAL A 144 7.51 -4.50 -3.52
C VAL A 144 6.32 -4.00 -2.70
N VAL A 145 6.58 -3.62 -1.47
CA VAL A 145 5.57 -3.17 -0.51
C VAL A 145 5.77 -1.70 -0.18
N LEU A 146 4.70 -0.95 -0.11
CA LEU A 146 4.62 0.33 0.59
C LEU A 146 3.75 0.11 1.82
N SER A 147 4.32 0.27 3.01
CA SER A 147 3.65 -0.02 4.28
C SER A 147 3.57 1.21 5.16
N ALA A 148 2.59 1.23 6.06
CA ALA A 148 2.57 2.20 7.14
C ALA A 148 3.81 2.01 8.04
N ASN A 149 4.41 3.11 8.47
CA ASN A 149 5.47 3.12 9.46
C ASN A 149 4.85 3.20 10.86
N ALA A 150 4.96 2.11 11.62
CA ALA A 150 4.42 2.02 12.97
C ALA A 150 5.03 3.06 13.93
N ASP A 151 6.25 3.53 13.64
CA ASP A 151 7.02 4.46 14.45
C ASP A 151 6.97 5.90 13.92
N SER A 152 6.03 6.23 13.02
CA SER A 152 5.91 7.59 12.47
C SER A 152 5.72 8.65 13.57
N SER A 153 6.29 9.84 13.35
CA SER A 153 6.17 10.96 14.28
C SER A 153 4.87 11.74 14.09
N GLU A 154 4.35 12.34 15.17
CA GLU A 154 3.18 13.22 15.11
C GLU A 154 3.41 14.42 14.16
N GLU A 155 4.64 14.92 14.09
CA GLU A 155 5.02 15.99 13.17
C GLU A 155 4.84 15.55 11.71
N SER A 156 5.31 14.35 11.37
CA SER A 156 5.18 13.78 10.04
C SER A 156 3.72 13.49 9.70
N GLU A 157 2.98 12.86 10.61
CA GLU A 157 1.55 12.57 10.44
C GLU A 157 0.74 13.85 10.18
N THR A 158 0.99 14.89 10.97
CA THR A 158 0.33 16.20 10.83
C THR A 158 0.66 16.83 9.48
N ALA A 159 1.92 16.83 9.06
CA ALA A 159 2.34 17.38 7.77
C ALA A 159 1.77 16.57 6.59
N ALA A 160 1.59 15.26 6.76
CA ALA A 160 0.99 14.36 5.79
C ALA A 160 -0.55 14.49 5.69
N GLY A 161 -1.21 15.07 6.68
CA GLY A 161 -2.66 15.23 6.73
C GLY A 161 -3.37 14.13 7.52
N PHE A 162 -2.65 13.46 8.42
CA PHE A 162 -3.19 12.40 9.28
C PHE A 162 -3.21 12.82 10.75
N ARG A 163 -3.99 12.09 11.52
CA ARG A 163 -3.90 12.00 12.98
C ARG A 163 -4.09 10.56 13.41
N THR A 164 -3.13 10.04 14.15
CA THR A 164 -3.15 8.66 14.63
C THR A 164 -3.52 8.62 16.11
N TYR A 165 -4.43 7.72 16.48
CA TYR A 165 -4.90 7.51 17.86
C TYR A 165 -4.34 6.20 18.39
N ARG A 166 -3.02 6.10 18.52
CA ARG A 166 -2.33 4.92 19.03
C ARG A 166 -2.38 4.85 20.57
N PRO A 167 -2.38 3.63 21.15
CA PRO A 167 -2.03 3.45 22.54
C PRO A 167 -0.63 4.01 22.86
N GLU A 168 -0.40 4.43 24.10
CA GLU A 168 0.90 4.98 24.53
C GLU A 168 2.05 3.97 24.38
N ASN A 169 1.79 2.68 24.64
CA ASN A 169 2.72 1.57 24.48
C ASN A 169 2.08 0.48 23.61
N PRO A 170 2.01 0.65 22.29
CA PRO A 170 1.31 -0.28 21.43
C PRO A 170 2.03 -1.62 21.35
N ARG A 171 1.26 -2.71 21.36
CA ARG A 171 1.72 -4.09 21.14
C ARG A 171 1.42 -4.50 19.70
N GLU A 172 2.09 -5.53 19.24
CA GLU A 172 1.76 -6.18 17.96
C GLU A 172 0.28 -6.56 17.89
N GLY A 173 -0.38 -6.18 16.79
CA GLY A 173 -1.80 -6.45 16.57
C GLY A 173 -2.76 -5.51 17.27
N ASP A 174 -2.30 -4.57 18.11
CA ASP A 174 -3.19 -3.59 18.73
C ASP A 174 -3.90 -2.76 17.69
N LYS A 175 -5.23 -2.72 17.79
CA LYS A 175 -6.10 -1.95 16.91
C LYS A 175 -6.09 -0.48 17.31
N PHE A 176 -6.00 0.41 16.34
CA PHE A 176 -6.09 1.85 16.56
C PHE A 176 -6.70 2.57 15.35
N LYS A 177 -7.03 3.84 15.52
CA LYS A 177 -7.63 4.66 14.47
C LYS A 177 -6.62 5.63 13.86
N VAL A 178 -6.75 5.80 12.56
CA VAL A 178 -6.10 6.88 11.80
C VAL A 178 -7.19 7.74 11.19
N ALA A 179 -7.17 9.05 11.51
CA ALA A 179 -8.06 10.03 10.90
C ALA A 179 -7.33 10.76 9.78
N VAL A 180 -7.88 10.71 8.58
CA VAL A 180 -7.54 11.61 7.48
C VAL A 180 -8.26 12.94 7.72
N ARG A 181 -7.57 14.06 7.56
CA ARG A 181 -8.09 15.41 7.85
C ARG A 181 -9.01 15.93 6.75
N THR A 182 -10.05 15.17 6.45
CA THR A 182 -11.20 15.59 5.64
C THR A 182 -12.21 16.36 6.51
N THR A 183 -13.31 16.85 5.94
CA THR A 183 -14.38 17.52 6.70
C THR A 183 -15.74 16.90 6.35
N PRO A 184 -16.32 16.09 7.26
CA PRO A 184 -15.78 15.62 8.55
C PRO A 184 -14.56 14.68 8.37
N PRO A 185 -13.76 14.44 9.43
CA PRO A 185 -12.62 13.52 9.34
C PRO A 185 -13.05 12.11 8.93
N THR A 186 -12.30 11.52 7.98
CA THR A 186 -12.48 10.12 7.59
C THR A 186 -11.59 9.24 8.45
N GLU A 187 -12.20 8.38 9.24
CA GLU A 187 -11.48 7.47 10.14
C GLU A 187 -11.36 6.08 9.52
N ILE A 188 -10.17 5.49 9.65
CA ILE A 188 -9.89 4.09 9.32
C ILE A 188 -9.30 3.39 10.53
N GLU A 189 -9.61 2.12 10.70
CA GLU A 189 -9.04 1.26 11.72
C GLU A 189 -7.95 0.39 11.12
N VAL A 190 -6.81 0.36 11.80
CA VAL A 190 -5.62 -0.39 11.39
C VAL A 190 -5.00 -1.07 12.61
N HIS A 191 -4.02 -1.93 12.38
CA HIS A 191 -3.32 -2.64 13.45
C HIS A 191 -1.84 -2.22 13.50
N HIS A 192 -1.29 -2.22 14.71
CA HIS A 192 0.10 -1.87 14.96
C HIS A 192 1.01 -3.05 14.61
N TRP A 193 1.87 -2.85 13.61
CA TRP A 193 2.84 -3.84 13.20
C TRP A 193 4.23 -3.21 13.09
N PRO A 194 5.16 -3.51 14.03
CA PRO A 194 6.56 -3.11 13.89
C PRO A 194 7.15 -3.62 12.56
N THR A 195 8.04 -2.85 11.97
CA THR A 195 8.70 -3.24 10.71
C THR A 195 9.43 -4.59 10.84
N THR A 196 10.02 -4.87 11.99
CA THR A 196 10.67 -6.15 12.29
C THR A 196 9.71 -7.33 12.18
N THR A 197 8.47 -7.18 12.64
CA THR A 197 7.44 -8.21 12.54
C THR A 197 7.05 -8.47 11.08
N ILE A 198 6.90 -7.41 10.28
CA ILE A 198 6.60 -7.56 8.84
C ILE A 198 7.76 -8.31 8.15
N VAL A 199 9.00 -7.95 8.43
CA VAL A 199 10.19 -8.63 7.89
C VAL A 199 10.21 -10.10 8.28
N ASP A 200 9.97 -10.43 9.54
CA ASP A 200 9.92 -11.82 10.03
C ASP A 200 8.81 -12.64 9.35
N VAL A 201 7.65 -12.03 9.15
CA VAL A 201 6.52 -12.65 8.45
C VAL A 201 6.87 -12.96 6.99
N LEU A 202 7.54 -12.04 6.30
CA LEU A 202 7.99 -12.26 4.92
C LEU A 202 9.04 -13.38 4.85
N HIS A 203 10.01 -13.42 5.75
CA HIS A 203 10.96 -14.54 5.82
C HIS A 203 10.26 -15.88 6.09
N THR A 204 9.31 -15.90 7.02
CA THR A 204 8.52 -17.11 7.34
C THR A 204 7.67 -17.58 6.15
N ALA A 205 7.24 -16.66 5.29
CA ALA A 205 6.51 -16.99 4.06
C ALA A 205 7.42 -17.51 2.92
N GLY A 206 8.74 -17.51 3.10
CA GLY A 206 9.72 -18.03 2.15
C GLY A 206 10.44 -16.98 1.30
N PHE A 207 10.23 -15.70 1.58
CA PHE A 207 10.96 -14.62 0.91
C PHE A 207 12.41 -14.53 1.40
N THR A 208 13.30 -14.15 0.49
CA THR A 208 14.72 -13.84 0.74
C THR A 208 15.02 -12.40 0.33
N ASN A 209 16.21 -11.91 0.69
CA ASN A 209 16.65 -10.54 0.39
C ASN A 209 15.59 -9.51 0.78
N VAL A 210 15.12 -9.61 2.03
CA VAL A 210 14.12 -8.69 2.57
C VAL A 210 14.83 -7.44 3.07
N ASP A 211 14.68 -6.35 2.34
CA ASP A 211 15.24 -5.03 2.66
C ASP A 211 14.13 -4.00 2.84
N TRP A 212 14.33 -3.02 3.70
CA TRP A 212 13.38 -1.94 3.89
C TRP A 212 14.05 -0.57 4.02
N SER A 213 13.31 0.47 3.69
CA SER A 213 13.76 1.86 3.87
C SER A 213 12.58 2.80 4.09
N LEU A 214 12.82 3.89 4.80
CA LEU A 214 11.84 4.97 4.93
C LEU A 214 11.67 5.70 3.59
N VAL A 215 10.45 6.13 3.28
CA VAL A 215 10.19 6.96 2.10
C VAL A 215 10.92 8.31 2.23
N LYS A 216 11.33 8.87 1.09
CA LYS A 216 12.11 10.12 1.01
C LYS A 216 11.42 11.11 0.08
N PRO A 217 11.60 12.41 0.30
CA PRO A 217 11.16 13.42 -0.65
C PRO A 217 11.81 13.22 -2.01
N SER A 218 11.02 13.40 -3.07
CA SER A 218 11.55 13.47 -4.42
C SER A 218 12.41 14.72 -4.62
N ASP A 219 13.46 14.61 -5.43
CA ASP A 219 14.25 15.77 -5.86
C ASP A 219 13.42 16.79 -6.67
N SER A 220 12.29 16.35 -7.22
CA SER A 220 11.35 17.17 -8.01
C SER A 220 10.32 17.94 -7.17
N VAL A 221 10.38 17.87 -5.82
CA VAL A 221 9.47 18.64 -4.95
C VAL A 221 9.58 20.13 -5.25
N ALA A 222 8.42 20.75 -5.52
CA ALA A 222 8.35 22.17 -5.81
C ALA A 222 8.95 23.03 -4.67
N PRO A 223 9.66 24.14 -4.96
CA PRO A 223 10.29 24.95 -3.92
C PRO A 223 9.37 25.36 -2.78
N ALA A 224 8.11 25.70 -3.09
CA ALA A 224 7.10 26.07 -2.09
C ALA A 224 6.70 24.92 -1.14
N ASP A 225 6.91 23.67 -1.56
CA ASP A 225 6.50 22.47 -0.85
C ASP A 225 7.63 21.77 -0.07
N ARG A 226 8.87 22.24 -0.24
CA ARG A 226 10.07 21.61 0.34
C ARG A 226 10.03 21.53 1.86
N GLU A 227 9.56 22.57 2.52
CA GLU A 227 9.44 22.58 3.98
C GLU A 227 8.43 21.53 4.47
N ARG A 228 7.26 21.45 3.83
CA ARG A 228 6.24 20.43 4.13
C ARG A 228 6.80 19.02 3.87
N ALA A 229 7.47 18.82 2.75
CA ALA A 229 8.06 17.52 2.41
C ALA A 229 9.16 17.11 3.41
N ALA A 230 9.99 18.05 3.87
CA ALA A 230 10.99 17.80 4.90
C ALA A 230 10.35 17.39 6.24
N ARG A 231 9.24 18.03 6.64
CA ARG A 231 8.48 17.64 7.83
C ARG A 231 7.85 16.25 7.69
N CYS A 232 7.28 15.92 6.52
CA CYS A 232 6.79 14.58 6.25
C CYS A 232 7.89 13.52 6.32
N ALA A 233 9.12 13.86 5.95
CA ALA A 233 10.26 12.94 5.93
C ALA A 233 10.94 12.74 7.30
N LYS A 234 10.56 13.53 8.30
CA LYS A 234 11.11 13.42 9.66
C LYS A 234 10.42 12.28 10.41
N ASN A 235 10.89 11.06 10.21
CA ASN A 235 10.25 9.82 10.63
C ASN A 235 8.87 9.63 9.96
N PRO A 236 8.87 9.34 8.64
CA PRO A 236 7.69 9.45 7.78
C PRO A 236 6.61 8.43 8.13
N THR A 237 5.40 8.70 7.65
CA THR A 237 4.22 7.81 7.83
C THR A 237 4.32 6.49 7.09
N SER A 238 5.26 6.39 6.14
CA SER A 238 5.37 5.22 5.26
C SER A 238 6.81 4.76 5.11
N LEU A 239 6.95 3.47 4.82
CA LEU A 239 8.21 2.82 4.48
C LEU A 239 7.99 1.87 3.29
N THR A 240 9.07 1.54 2.61
CA THR A 240 9.09 0.56 1.52
C THR A 240 9.79 -0.71 1.96
N ILE A 241 9.33 -1.85 1.45
CA ILE A 241 9.98 -3.15 1.65
C ILE A 241 10.12 -3.81 0.27
N THR A 242 11.28 -4.43 0.02
CA THR A 242 11.50 -5.31 -1.12
C THR A 242 11.85 -6.70 -0.65
N ALA A 243 11.43 -7.71 -1.39
CA ALA A 243 11.77 -9.09 -1.13
C ALA A 243 11.80 -9.90 -2.43
N THR A 244 12.47 -11.04 -2.42
CA THR A 244 12.59 -11.92 -3.59
C THR A 244 12.06 -13.31 -3.26
N LYS A 245 11.30 -13.90 -4.17
CA LYS A 245 11.00 -15.34 -4.14
C LYS A 245 12.22 -16.09 -4.72
N PRO A 246 12.83 -17.00 -3.96
CA PRO A 246 13.98 -17.78 -4.44
C PRO A 246 13.65 -18.69 -5.62
#